data_73b1d63cf1eed0e769eea9f6630ea771
#
_entry.id   73b1d63cf1eed0e769eea9f6630ea771
#
_cell.length_a   1.000
_cell.length_b   1.000
_cell.length_c   1.000
_cell.angle_alpha   90.00
_cell.angle_beta   90.00
_cell.angle_gamma   90.00
#
_symmetry.space_group_name_H-M   'P 1'
#
loop_
_entity.id
_entity.type
_entity.pdbx_description
1 polymer ?
#
loop_
_entity_poly.entity_id
_entity_poly.type
_entity_poly.pdbx_seq_one_letter_code
_entity_poly.pdbx_strand_id
1 'polypeptide(L)'
;MPENIVVRPSIRAAFEQVMEQGRVLFFSAPCGFGKSVVAEELLKGKKRVCRLAASEPGFALPAADGSWDILLIDDLQHLQSEEDHRALCALIRSDPERRYVLLSRGVPPGCLMAFQYAGLMTVLDAD
;
A
#
# COMPACT_ATOMS: atom_id res chain seq x y z
N MET A 1 -4.07 4.79 26.01
CA MET A 1 -3.90 4.09 24.73
C MET A 1 -5.20 3.45 24.34
N PRO A 2 -5.74 3.80 23.23
CA PRO A 2 -6.98 3.15 22.82
C PRO A 2 -6.74 1.70 22.47
N GLU A 3 -7.47 0.85 23.09
CA GLU A 3 -7.46 -0.54 22.71
C GLU A 3 -8.29 -0.80 21.47
N ASN A 4 -9.13 0.15 21.14
CA ASN A 4 -10.08 -0.02 20.04
C ASN A 4 -9.72 0.90 18.89
N ILE A 5 -9.00 0.37 17.94
CA ILE A 5 -8.77 1.07 16.69
C ILE A 5 -9.98 0.80 15.81
N VAL A 6 -10.76 1.85 15.55
CA VAL A 6 -11.95 1.72 14.73
C VAL A 6 -11.57 1.99 13.28
N VAL A 7 -11.66 0.95 12.47
CA VAL A 7 -11.46 1.08 11.03
C VAL A 7 -12.83 1.23 10.40
N ARG A 8 -13.00 2.29 9.60
CA ARG A 8 -14.28 2.52 8.93
C ARG A 8 -14.65 1.31 8.09
N PRO A 9 -15.93 0.91 8.08
CA PRO A 9 -16.34 -0.27 7.29
C PRO A 9 -16.00 -0.16 5.82
N SER A 10 -16.06 1.05 5.24
CA SER A 10 -15.71 1.23 3.83
C SER A 10 -14.23 0.95 3.56
N ILE A 11 -13.37 1.32 4.50
CA ILE A 11 -11.94 1.06 4.38
C ILE A 11 -11.66 -0.43 4.50
N ARG A 12 -12.27 -1.08 5.47
CA ARG A 12 -12.10 -2.52 5.66
C ARG A 12 -12.63 -3.30 4.47
N ALA A 13 -13.78 -2.90 3.92
CA ALA A 13 -14.34 -3.56 2.76
C ALA A 13 -13.43 -3.45 1.55
N ALA A 14 -12.85 -2.26 1.33
CA ALA A 14 -11.91 -2.08 0.23
C ALA A 14 -10.65 -2.92 0.41
N PHE A 15 -10.15 -2.99 1.65
CA PHE A 15 -8.98 -3.81 1.94
C PHE A 15 -9.27 -5.29 1.65
N GLU A 16 -10.40 -5.79 2.12
CA GLU A 16 -10.74 -7.20 1.89
C GLU A 16 -10.93 -7.49 0.41
N GLN A 17 -11.51 -6.56 -0.32
CA GLN A 17 -11.66 -6.74 -1.76
C GLN A 17 -10.31 -6.82 -2.46
N VAL A 18 -9.36 -5.97 -2.06
CA VAL A 18 -8.01 -6.01 -2.63
C VAL A 18 -7.33 -7.34 -2.28
N MET A 19 -7.51 -7.82 -1.06
CA MET A 19 -6.91 -9.09 -0.66
C MET A 19 -7.46 -10.26 -1.47
N GLU A 20 -8.72 -10.20 -1.87
CA GLU A 20 -9.36 -11.29 -2.59
C GLU A 20 -9.22 -11.20 -4.10
N GLN A 21 -9.38 -10.02 -4.67
CA GLN A 21 -9.51 -9.87 -6.11
C GLN A 21 -8.59 -8.84 -6.73
N GLY A 22 -8.12 -7.88 -5.94
CA GLY A 22 -7.28 -6.82 -6.45
C GLY A 22 -5.82 -7.13 -6.31
N ARG A 23 -5.01 -6.07 -6.37
CA ARG A 23 -3.57 -6.20 -6.17
C ARG A 23 -3.00 -5.10 -5.32
N VAL A 24 -3.52 -3.88 -5.49
CA VAL A 24 -2.94 -2.70 -4.85
C VAL A 24 -4.02 -1.93 -4.13
N LEU A 25 -3.79 -1.62 -2.87
CA LEU A 25 -4.59 -0.68 -2.12
C LEU A 25 -3.75 0.57 -1.91
N PHE A 26 -4.19 1.69 -2.48
CA PHE A 26 -3.52 2.97 -2.31
C PHE A 26 -4.35 3.82 -1.36
N PHE A 27 -3.81 4.07 -0.18
CA PHE A 27 -4.53 4.83 0.83
C PHE A 27 -3.93 6.24 0.90
N SER A 28 -4.68 7.21 0.41
CA SER A 28 -4.27 8.60 0.42
C SER A 28 -4.92 9.31 1.61
N ALA A 29 -4.10 9.86 2.48
CA ALA A 29 -4.62 10.53 3.68
C ALA A 29 -3.67 11.65 4.09
N PRO A 30 -4.21 12.73 4.66
CA PRO A 30 -3.35 13.81 5.11
C PRO A 30 -2.47 13.38 6.29
N CYS A 31 -1.43 14.14 6.52
CA CYS A 31 -0.55 13.93 7.67
C CYS A 31 -1.38 13.98 8.95
N GLY A 32 -1.11 13.06 9.86
CA GLY A 32 -1.82 13.04 11.12
C GLY A 32 -3.13 12.28 11.13
N PHE A 33 -3.51 11.70 10.00
CA PHE A 33 -4.74 10.93 9.93
C PHE A 33 -4.62 9.57 10.65
N GLY A 34 -3.40 9.10 10.87
CA GLY A 34 -3.21 7.79 11.48
C GLY A 34 -3.29 6.63 10.51
N LYS A 35 -2.95 6.86 9.26
CA LYS A 35 -3.05 5.82 8.23
C LYS A 35 -2.17 4.62 8.52
N SER A 36 -1.01 4.83 9.13
CA SER A 36 -0.15 3.70 9.50
C SER A 36 -0.83 2.82 10.55
N VAL A 37 -1.52 3.42 11.50
CA VAL A 37 -2.24 2.69 12.54
C VAL A 37 -3.39 1.91 11.92
N VAL A 38 -4.12 2.53 11.00
CA VAL A 38 -5.22 1.86 10.31
C VAL A 38 -4.68 0.67 9.50
N ALA A 39 -3.57 0.87 8.79
CA ALA A 39 -3.00 -0.20 7.98
C ALA A 39 -2.55 -1.37 8.86
N GLU A 40 -1.92 -1.10 9.99
CA GLU A 40 -1.49 -2.18 10.89
C GLU A 40 -2.70 -2.92 11.46
N GLU A 41 -3.78 -2.22 11.74
CA GLU A 41 -5.00 -2.88 12.20
C GLU A 41 -5.59 -3.78 11.12
N LEU A 42 -5.58 -3.33 9.88
CA LEU A 42 -6.06 -4.14 8.77
C LEU A 42 -5.19 -5.38 8.54
N LEU A 43 -3.88 -5.25 8.76
CA LEU A 43 -2.95 -6.35 8.55
C LEU A 43 -2.85 -7.30 9.74
N LYS A 44 -3.56 -6.99 10.82
CA LYS A 44 -3.52 -7.81 12.02
C LYS A 44 -3.96 -9.23 11.68
N GLY A 45 -3.15 -10.19 12.09
CA GLY A 45 -3.42 -11.59 11.78
C GLY A 45 -2.92 -12.05 10.42
N LYS A 46 -2.50 -11.14 9.56
CA LYS A 46 -1.88 -11.53 8.29
C LYS A 46 -0.42 -11.90 8.54
N LYS A 47 0.04 -12.89 7.81
CA LYS A 47 1.41 -13.38 7.92
C LYS A 47 2.22 -12.96 6.70
N ARG A 48 3.54 -12.97 6.86
CA ARG A 48 4.46 -12.72 5.75
C ARG A 48 4.25 -11.33 5.14
N VAL A 49 4.12 -10.33 6.01
CA VAL A 49 3.99 -8.94 5.58
C VAL A 49 5.36 -8.28 5.64
N CYS A 50 5.79 -7.72 4.52
CA CYS A 50 7.01 -6.93 4.45
C CYS A 50 6.64 -5.46 4.63
N ARG A 51 7.17 -4.82 5.66
CA ARG A 51 6.86 -3.43 5.98
C ARG A 51 8.06 -2.54 5.70
N LEU A 52 7.85 -1.52 4.88
CA LEU A 52 8.89 -0.57 4.51
C LEU A 52 8.36 0.84 4.63
N ALA A 53 9.27 1.78 4.85
CA ALA A 53 8.94 3.20 4.87
C ALA A 53 9.82 3.91 3.84
N ALA A 54 9.20 4.55 2.86
CA ALA A 54 9.95 5.22 1.80
C ALA A 54 10.70 6.44 2.30
N SER A 55 10.38 6.93 3.51
CA SER A 55 11.10 8.03 4.13
C SER A 55 12.42 7.61 4.76
N GLU A 56 12.66 6.33 4.88
CA GLU A 56 13.88 5.84 5.53
C GLU A 56 15.08 5.97 4.60
N PRO A 57 16.26 6.37 5.12
CA PRO A 57 17.43 6.57 4.24
C PRO A 57 17.93 5.29 3.64
N GLY A 58 17.71 4.21 3.95
CA GLY A 58 18.15 2.97 3.29
C GLY A 58 17.05 2.27 2.54
N PHE A 59 15.97 2.96 2.25
CA PHE A 59 14.82 2.32 1.63
C PHE A 59 15.20 1.67 0.29
N ALA A 60 14.77 0.43 0.10
CA ALA A 60 14.92 -0.29 -1.17
C ALA A 60 13.77 -1.27 -1.28
N LEU A 61 13.32 -1.49 -2.51
CA LEU A 61 12.25 -2.45 -2.75
C LEU A 61 12.77 -3.87 -2.53
N PRO A 62 11.94 -4.75 -1.95
CA PRO A 62 12.38 -6.12 -1.70
C PRO A 62 12.39 -6.94 -2.98
N ALA A 63 13.14 -8.03 -2.97
CA ALA A 63 13.10 -8.97 -4.08
C ALA A 63 11.80 -9.76 -4.02
N ALA A 64 11.31 -10.16 -5.18
CA ALA A 64 10.11 -11.00 -5.29
C ALA A 64 10.53 -12.45 -5.14
N ASP A 65 10.97 -12.82 -3.94
CA ASP A 65 11.61 -14.11 -3.70
C ASP A 65 10.74 -15.10 -2.92
N GLY A 66 9.48 -14.75 -2.69
CA GLY A 66 8.57 -15.63 -1.96
C GLY A 66 8.62 -15.49 -0.46
N SER A 67 9.43 -14.57 0.06
CA SER A 67 9.54 -14.39 1.50
C SER A 67 8.39 -13.57 2.09
N TRP A 68 7.59 -12.94 1.25
CA TRP A 68 6.47 -12.12 1.71
C TRP A 68 5.30 -12.26 0.75
N ASP A 69 4.08 -12.02 1.27
CA ASP A 69 2.86 -12.06 0.48
C ASP A 69 2.22 -10.69 0.35
N ILE A 70 2.44 -9.83 1.32
CA ILE A 70 1.90 -8.47 1.34
C ILE A 70 3.06 -7.51 1.55
N LEU A 71 3.14 -6.49 0.70
CA LEU A 71 4.14 -5.43 0.86
C LEU A 71 3.42 -4.15 1.28
N LEU A 72 3.79 -3.64 2.44
CA LEU A 72 3.29 -2.37 2.94
C LEU A 72 4.39 -1.34 2.80
N ILE A 73 4.13 -0.28 2.04
CA ILE A 73 5.05 0.85 1.92
C ILE A 73 4.39 2.08 2.49
N ASP A 74 4.97 2.62 3.57
CA ASP A 74 4.49 3.85 4.19
C ASP A 74 5.24 5.04 3.62
N ASP A 75 4.63 6.21 3.71
CA ASP A 75 5.23 7.47 3.26
C ASP A 75 5.65 7.44 1.80
N LEU A 76 4.82 6.86 0.95
CA LEU A 76 5.15 6.67 -0.46
C LEU A 76 5.44 7.99 -1.18
N GLN A 77 4.92 9.12 -0.67
CA GLN A 77 5.18 10.42 -1.28
C GLN A 77 6.67 10.78 -1.29
N HIS A 78 7.49 10.09 -0.51
CA HIS A 78 8.93 10.30 -0.53
C HIS A 78 9.61 9.65 -1.74
N LEU A 79 8.92 8.77 -2.44
CA LEU A 79 9.42 8.24 -3.72
C LEU A 79 9.03 9.24 -4.81
N GLN A 80 9.99 10.07 -5.22
CA GLN A 80 9.69 11.17 -6.12
C GLN A 80 10.29 10.99 -7.52
N SER A 81 11.25 10.11 -7.70
CA SER A 81 11.87 9.93 -9.01
C SER A 81 11.04 8.97 -9.87
N GLU A 82 11.07 9.22 -11.18
CA GLU A 82 10.39 8.33 -12.11
C GLU A 82 10.99 6.93 -12.07
N GLU A 83 12.29 6.84 -11.83
CA GLU A 83 12.96 5.55 -11.75
C GLU A 83 12.40 4.72 -10.60
N ASP A 84 12.20 5.34 -9.43
CA ASP A 84 11.64 4.63 -8.29
C ASP A 84 10.20 4.22 -8.57
N HIS A 85 9.41 5.08 -9.22
CA HIS A 85 8.04 4.74 -9.56
C HIS A 85 7.99 3.58 -10.53
N ARG A 86 8.88 3.57 -11.52
CA ARG A 86 8.93 2.46 -12.49
C ARG A 86 9.34 1.16 -11.83
N ALA A 87 10.29 1.23 -10.90
CA ALA A 87 10.72 0.04 -10.19
C ALA A 87 9.57 -0.57 -9.38
N LEU A 88 8.79 0.28 -8.72
CA LEU A 88 7.62 -0.18 -7.96
C LEU A 88 6.59 -0.81 -8.89
N CYS A 89 6.30 -0.15 -10.01
CA CYS A 89 5.34 -0.68 -10.98
C CYS A 89 5.81 -2.01 -11.56
N ALA A 90 7.12 -2.12 -11.83
CA ALA A 90 7.67 -3.36 -12.35
C ALA A 90 7.54 -4.50 -11.34
N LEU A 91 7.77 -4.21 -10.06
CA LEU A 91 7.60 -5.21 -9.02
C LEU A 91 6.16 -5.70 -8.97
N ILE A 92 5.21 -4.77 -9.00
CA ILE A 92 3.79 -5.14 -8.95
C ILE A 92 3.41 -6.00 -10.16
N ARG A 93 3.91 -5.65 -11.34
CA ARG A 93 3.61 -6.43 -12.54
C ARG A 93 4.27 -7.80 -12.54
N SER A 94 5.45 -7.90 -11.95
CA SER A 94 6.19 -9.16 -12.00
C SER A 94 5.62 -10.21 -11.07
N ASP A 95 4.81 -9.80 -10.09
CA ASP A 95 4.28 -10.75 -9.13
C ASP A 95 2.80 -10.47 -8.87
N PRO A 96 1.93 -10.96 -9.77
CA PRO A 96 0.50 -10.68 -9.67
C PRO A 96 -0.21 -11.38 -8.53
N GLU A 97 0.43 -12.33 -7.88
CA GLU A 97 -0.24 -13.05 -6.79
C GLU A 97 -0.06 -12.38 -5.43
N ARG A 98 0.83 -11.42 -5.34
CA ARG A 98 1.04 -10.70 -4.09
C ARG A 98 0.14 -9.49 -4.00
N ARG A 99 0.04 -8.96 -2.79
CA ARG A 99 -0.78 -7.79 -2.52
C ARG A 99 0.10 -6.65 -2.04
N TYR A 100 -0.32 -5.44 -2.37
CA TYR A 100 0.48 -4.25 -2.09
C TYR A 100 -0.40 -3.23 -1.40
N VAL A 101 0.05 -2.71 -0.27
CA VAL A 101 -0.64 -1.67 0.47
C VAL A 101 0.27 -0.45 0.50
N LEU A 102 -0.16 0.62 -0.14
CA LEU A 102 0.66 1.82 -0.31
C LEU A 102 -0.01 2.96 0.43
N LEU A 103 0.74 3.59 1.34
CA LEU A 103 0.24 4.69 2.15
C LEU A 103 0.95 5.96 1.72
N SER A 104 0.19 7.03 1.45
CA SER A 104 0.76 8.26 0.94
C SER A 104 -0.06 9.46 1.42
N ARG A 105 0.52 10.65 1.35
CA ARG A 105 -0.21 11.88 1.63
C ARG A 105 -0.72 12.56 0.37
N GLY A 106 -0.44 12.00 -0.79
CA GLY A 106 -0.82 12.62 -2.05
C GLY A 106 -1.51 11.67 -2.98
N VAL A 107 -1.68 12.11 -4.20
CA VAL A 107 -2.30 11.27 -5.23
C VAL A 107 -1.30 10.22 -5.72
N PRO A 108 -1.79 9.13 -6.31
CA PRO A 108 -0.89 8.12 -6.85
C PRO A 108 -0.02 8.68 -7.96
N PRO A 109 1.24 8.23 -8.05
CA PRO A 109 2.07 8.57 -9.22
C PRO A 109 1.40 8.13 -10.52
N GLY A 110 1.72 8.83 -11.60
CA GLY A 110 1.08 8.56 -12.88
C GLY A 110 1.22 7.12 -13.35
N CYS A 111 2.36 6.49 -13.12
CA CYS A 111 2.55 5.11 -13.55
C CYS A 111 1.67 4.13 -12.77
N LEU A 112 1.27 4.46 -11.55
CA LEU A 112 0.35 3.63 -10.77
C LEU A 112 -1.09 3.80 -11.22
N MET A 113 -1.44 4.94 -11.82
CA MET A 113 -2.81 5.15 -12.28
C MET A 113 -3.24 4.12 -13.32
N ALA A 114 -2.29 3.57 -14.06
CA ALA A 114 -2.61 2.53 -15.02
C ALA A 114 -3.21 1.29 -14.34
N PHE A 115 -2.77 0.99 -13.13
CA PHE A 115 -3.34 -0.13 -12.37
C PHE A 115 -4.77 0.17 -11.95
N GLN A 116 -5.06 1.42 -11.62
CA GLN A 116 -6.42 1.80 -11.26
C GLN A 116 -7.36 1.67 -12.46
N TYR A 117 -6.94 2.16 -13.62
CA TYR A 117 -7.74 2.03 -14.82
C TYR A 117 -7.96 0.58 -15.23
N ALA A 118 -7.00 -0.27 -14.94
CA ALA A 118 -7.13 -1.71 -15.23
C ALA A 118 -7.94 -2.46 -14.16
N GLY A 119 -8.39 -1.77 -13.12
CA GLY A 119 -9.16 -2.42 -12.06
C GLY A 119 -8.30 -3.18 -11.05
N LEU A 120 -6.99 -2.96 -11.07
CA LEU A 120 -6.07 -3.68 -10.19
C LEU A 120 -5.70 -2.89 -8.95
N MET A 121 -5.97 -1.59 -8.91
CA MET A 121 -5.66 -0.74 -7.77
C MET A 121 -6.92 -0.03 -7.30
N THR A 122 -7.14 -0.05 -6.00
CA THR A 122 -8.22 0.69 -5.37
C THR A 122 -7.60 1.86 -4.62
N VAL A 123 -8.12 3.06 -4.88
CA VAL A 123 -7.64 4.28 -4.22
C VAL A 123 -8.66 4.67 -3.17
N LEU A 124 -8.20 4.82 -1.94
CA LEU A 124 -9.01 5.30 -0.82
C LEU A 124 -8.51 6.69 -0.43
N ASP A 125 -9.43 7.63 -0.36
CA ASP A 125 -9.15 8.95 0.16
C ASP A 125 -9.77 9.09 1.54
N ALA A 126 -9.00 9.59 2.48
CA ALA A 126 -9.51 9.87 3.81
C ALA A 126 -9.99 11.30 3.87
N ASP A 127 -11.26 11.48 4.04
CA ASP A 127 -11.86 12.81 4.19
C ASP A 127 -12.09 13.14 5.64
#